data_d231ca26683a9ec472e665274109c7af
#
_entry.id   d231ca26683a9ec472e665274109c7af
#
_cell.length_a   1.000
_cell.length_b   1.000
_cell.length_c   1.000
_cell.angle_alpha   90.00
_cell.angle_beta   90.00
_cell.angle_gamma   90.00
#
_symmetry.space_group_name_H-M   'P 1'
#
loop_
_entity.id
_entity.type
_entity.pdbx_description
1 polymer ?
#
loop_
_entity_poly.entity_id
_entity_poly.type
_entity_poly.pdbx_seq_one_letter_code
_entity_poly.pdbx_strand_id
1 'polypeptide(L)'
;HCFESYGIIVNKALLEKAGHSLDEITNFESLKAVADDIHARASELGFDAFTSAGLDGSSSWRFSGHLLNMPLFYQFRDDGVTKQPATITNKYLDNFKAIWDLYITDSATTGAALTTATGDQAEAEFGKGEAVFYQNGTWEYSNLTGTFGMNPDDLAMIPIYCGVEGEEKA
;
A
#
# COMPACT_ATOMS: atom_id res chain seq x y z
N HIS A 1 -24.71 -4.75 9.62
CA HIS A 1 -23.85 -5.20 8.53
C HIS A 1 -22.49 -4.54 8.71
N CYS A 2 -21.42 -5.34 8.78
CA CYS A 2 -20.04 -4.85 8.69
C CYS A 2 -19.68 -4.69 7.23
N PHE A 3 -18.99 -3.61 6.93
CA PHE A 3 -18.33 -3.37 5.65
C PHE A 3 -16.84 -3.25 5.92
N GLU A 4 -16.04 -4.02 5.19
CA GLU A 4 -14.59 -3.95 5.23
C GLU A 4 -14.08 -3.64 3.83
N SER A 5 -13.05 -2.83 3.77
CA SER A 5 -12.35 -2.47 2.54
C SER A 5 -10.85 -2.48 2.80
N TYR A 6 -10.06 -2.59 1.76
CA TYR A 6 -8.61 -2.48 1.83
C TYR A 6 -8.07 -1.53 0.76
N GLY A 7 -6.93 -0.95 1.05
CA GLY A 7 -6.27 0.05 0.22
C GLY A 7 -4.88 0.34 0.75
N ILE A 8 -4.44 1.57 0.60
CA ILE A 8 -3.24 2.10 1.23
C ILE A 8 -3.69 3.11 2.28
N ILE A 9 -3.44 2.80 3.55
CA ILE A 9 -3.69 3.72 4.66
C ILE A 9 -2.57 4.78 4.64
N VAL A 10 -2.94 6.03 4.79
CA VAL A 10 -2.02 7.18 4.69
C VAL A 10 -2.02 7.95 5.99
N ASN A 11 -0.83 8.24 6.50
CA ASN A 11 -0.61 9.24 7.55
C ASN A 11 -0.44 10.62 6.90
N LYS A 12 -1.53 11.41 6.87
CA LYS A 12 -1.52 12.74 6.24
C LYS A 12 -0.56 13.71 6.88
N ALA A 13 -0.40 13.65 8.20
CA ALA A 13 0.53 14.55 8.89
C ALA A 13 1.99 14.31 8.46
N LEU A 14 2.39 13.05 8.27
CA LEU A 14 3.72 12.74 7.75
C LEU A 14 3.86 13.07 6.27
N LEU A 15 2.80 12.83 5.47
CA LEU A 15 2.77 13.20 4.06
C LEU A 15 2.98 14.71 3.87
N GLU A 16 2.25 15.54 4.63
CA GLU A 16 2.40 17.00 4.65
C GLU A 16 3.78 17.43 5.15
N LYS A 17 4.31 16.77 6.18
CA LYS A 17 5.67 17.03 6.68
C LYS A 17 6.73 16.75 5.62
N ALA A 18 6.50 15.79 4.74
CA ALA A 18 7.37 15.51 3.58
C ALA A 18 7.19 16.53 2.43
N GLY A 19 6.20 17.42 2.52
CA GLY A 19 5.92 18.45 1.50
C GLY A 19 4.96 17.98 0.41
N HIS A 20 4.22 16.90 0.65
CA HIS A 20 3.24 16.34 -0.29
C HIS A 20 1.82 16.44 0.23
N SER A 21 0.84 16.20 -0.64
CA SER A 21 -0.58 16.13 -0.31
C SER A 21 -1.27 14.93 -0.95
N LEU A 22 -2.44 14.54 -0.42
CA LEU A 22 -3.24 13.45 -1.01
C LEU A 22 -3.67 13.75 -2.45
N ASP A 23 -3.92 15.01 -2.77
CA ASP A 23 -4.41 15.42 -4.09
C ASP A 23 -3.38 15.19 -5.21
N GLU A 24 -2.11 15.01 -4.86
CA GLU A 24 -1.06 14.66 -5.82
C GLU A 24 -1.11 13.18 -6.23
N ILE A 25 -1.73 12.32 -5.41
CA ILE A 25 -1.71 10.87 -5.58
C ILE A 25 -3.02 10.42 -6.25
N THR A 26 -2.97 10.31 -7.59
CA THR A 26 -4.15 9.99 -8.41
C THR A 26 -4.00 8.73 -9.26
N ASN A 27 -2.79 8.17 -9.33
CA ASN A 27 -2.47 6.96 -10.08
C ASN A 27 -1.16 6.36 -9.56
N PHE A 28 -0.74 5.23 -10.12
CA PHE A 28 0.48 4.54 -9.72
C PHE A 28 1.75 5.39 -9.88
N GLU A 29 1.86 6.13 -10.97
CA GLU A 29 3.06 6.94 -11.24
C GLU A 29 3.21 8.08 -10.24
N SER A 30 2.11 8.77 -9.90
CA SER A 30 2.13 9.81 -8.88
C SER A 30 2.38 9.26 -7.48
N LEU A 31 1.80 8.10 -7.14
CA LEU A 31 2.11 7.40 -5.88
C LEU A 31 3.59 7.04 -5.80
N LYS A 32 4.13 6.46 -6.90
CA LYS A 32 5.54 6.10 -6.96
C LYS A 32 6.46 7.32 -6.82
N ALA A 33 6.15 8.41 -7.51
CA ALA A 33 6.95 9.62 -7.42
C ALA A 33 7.01 10.19 -6.00
N VAL A 34 5.88 10.20 -5.29
CA VAL A 34 5.81 10.62 -3.88
C VAL A 34 6.58 9.65 -2.98
N ALA A 35 6.42 8.35 -3.18
CA ALA A 35 7.12 7.34 -2.38
C ALA A 35 8.64 7.39 -2.61
N ASP A 36 9.09 7.45 -3.86
CA ASP A 36 10.52 7.57 -4.20
C ASP A 36 11.16 8.81 -3.54
N ASP A 37 10.46 9.96 -3.55
CA ASP A 37 10.96 11.18 -2.92
C ASP A 37 11.08 11.04 -1.40
N ILE A 38 10.05 10.51 -0.74
CA ILE A 38 10.07 10.30 0.71
C ILE A 38 11.19 9.31 1.07
N HIS A 39 11.29 8.19 0.35
CA HIS A 39 12.32 7.17 0.60
C HIS A 39 13.73 7.75 0.43
N ALA A 40 13.97 8.53 -0.61
CA ALA A 40 15.27 9.18 -0.85
C ALA A 40 15.66 10.14 0.28
N ARG A 41 14.68 10.73 0.96
CA ARG A 41 14.88 11.67 2.08
C ARG A 41 14.59 11.06 3.47
N ALA A 42 14.43 9.74 3.57
CA ALA A 42 14.02 9.09 4.81
C ALA A 42 14.91 9.43 6.00
N SER A 43 16.24 9.50 5.77
CA SER A 43 17.19 9.89 6.82
C SER A 43 17.01 11.33 7.31
N GLU A 44 16.60 12.25 6.45
CA GLU A 44 16.32 13.64 6.78
C GLU A 44 14.97 13.77 7.49
N LEU A 45 13.96 13.09 6.97
CA LEU A 45 12.58 13.16 7.46
C LEU A 45 12.40 12.45 8.80
N GLY A 46 13.15 11.37 9.02
CA GLY A 46 13.03 10.49 10.19
C GLY A 46 11.91 9.44 10.05
N PHE A 47 11.40 9.24 8.84
CA PHE A 47 10.43 8.20 8.47
C PHE A 47 10.57 7.84 7.00
N ASP A 48 10.05 6.70 6.61
CA ASP A 48 10.11 6.17 5.25
C ASP A 48 8.74 6.28 4.52
N ALA A 49 8.71 5.91 3.23
CA ALA A 49 7.47 5.92 2.46
C ALA A 49 6.54 4.79 2.93
N PHE A 50 6.89 3.54 2.73
CA PHE A 50 6.05 2.40 3.11
C PHE A 50 6.51 1.72 4.39
N THR A 51 5.56 1.12 5.12
CA THR A 51 5.87 0.10 6.11
C THR A 51 6.46 -1.13 5.44
N SER A 52 7.21 -1.94 6.18
CA SER A 52 7.52 -3.29 5.72
C SER A 52 6.20 -4.05 5.54
N ALA A 53 5.93 -4.51 4.33
CA ALA A 53 4.72 -5.30 4.12
C ALA A 53 4.83 -6.71 4.72
N GLY A 54 6.03 -7.13 5.09
CA GLY A 54 6.31 -8.44 5.64
C GLY A 54 6.09 -9.57 4.63
N LEU A 55 7.03 -10.46 4.53
CA LEU A 55 6.90 -11.68 3.71
C LEU A 55 6.85 -12.94 4.56
N ASP A 56 6.66 -12.79 5.87
CA ASP A 56 6.43 -13.91 6.76
C ASP A 56 5.07 -14.57 6.49
N GLY A 57 4.85 -15.77 7.02
CA GLY A 57 3.64 -16.53 6.79
C GLY A 57 2.35 -15.86 7.30
N SER A 58 2.45 -14.87 8.19
CA SER A 58 1.29 -14.15 8.74
C SER A 58 0.85 -12.95 7.90
N SER A 59 1.74 -12.37 7.10
CA SER A 59 1.48 -11.11 6.38
C SER A 59 1.67 -11.17 4.86
N SER A 60 2.32 -12.20 4.32
CA SER A 60 2.57 -12.34 2.87
C SER A 60 1.29 -12.39 2.01
N TRP A 61 0.14 -12.72 2.59
CA TRP A 61 -1.15 -12.73 1.90
C TRP A 61 -1.53 -11.34 1.33
N ARG A 62 -0.98 -10.25 1.85
CA ARG A 62 -1.19 -8.91 1.29
C ARG A 62 -0.65 -8.82 -0.13
N PHE A 63 0.48 -9.42 -0.41
CA PHE A 63 1.07 -9.49 -1.76
C PHE A 63 0.27 -10.40 -2.68
N SER A 64 -0.02 -11.62 -2.26
CA SER A 64 -0.74 -12.61 -3.07
C SER A 64 -2.25 -12.36 -3.17
N GLY A 65 -2.82 -11.61 -2.25
CA GLY A 65 -4.23 -11.22 -2.22
C GLY A 65 -4.45 -9.79 -2.66
N HIS A 66 -4.27 -8.83 -1.78
CA HIS A 66 -4.64 -7.43 -2.03
C HIS A 66 -3.98 -6.85 -3.28
N LEU A 67 -2.66 -6.99 -3.42
CA LEU A 67 -1.96 -6.40 -4.57
C LEU A 67 -2.30 -7.12 -5.88
N LEU A 68 -2.41 -8.44 -5.87
CA LEU A 68 -2.75 -9.22 -7.07
C LEU A 68 -4.19 -8.98 -7.53
N ASN A 69 -5.11 -8.74 -6.60
CA ASN A 69 -6.51 -8.52 -6.94
C ASN A 69 -6.73 -7.33 -7.89
N MET A 70 -5.93 -6.28 -7.79
CA MET A 70 -6.09 -5.10 -8.63
C MET A 70 -5.76 -5.38 -10.11
N PRO A 71 -4.58 -5.92 -10.46
CA PRO A 71 -4.31 -6.34 -11.84
C PRO A 71 -5.31 -7.34 -12.40
N LEU A 72 -5.78 -8.29 -11.57
CA LEU A 72 -6.79 -9.25 -11.99
C LEU A 72 -8.16 -8.61 -12.25
N PHE A 73 -8.56 -7.65 -11.41
CA PHE A 73 -9.79 -6.88 -11.63
C PHE A 73 -9.75 -6.18 -12.99
N TYR A 74 -8.67 -5.48 -13.29
CA TYR A 74 -8.52 -4.78 -14.57
C TYR A 74 -8.45 -5.75 -15.75
N GLN A 75 -7.75 -6.88 -15.60
CA GLN A 75 -7.76 -7.92 -16.64
C GLN A 75 -9.19 -8.41 -16.91
N PHE A 76 -9.97 -8.72 -15.88
CA PHE A 76 -11.33 -9.22 -16.03
C PHE A 76 -12.25 -8.17 -16.66
N ARG A 77 -12.12 -6.91 -16.25
CA ARG A 77 -12.83 -5.78 -16.87
C ARG A 77 -12.55 -5.71 -18.36
N ASP A 78 -11.29 -5.70 -18.75
CA ASP A 78 -10.84 -5.44 -20.11
C ASP A 78 -11.00 -6.67 -21.03
N ASP A 79 -11.05 -7.87 -20.48
CA ASP A 79 -11.30 -9.12 -21.21
C ASP A 79 -12.80 -9.52 -21.16
N GLY A 80 -13.66 -8.71 -20.52
CA GLY A 80 -15.10 -8.98 -20.40
C GLY A 80 -15.42 -10.26 -19.63
N VAL A 81 -14.58 -10.62 -18.66
CA VAL A 81 -14.75 -11.84 -17.86
C VAL A 81 -15.82 -11.59 -16.78
N THR A 82 -16.96 -12.28 -16.89
CA THR A 82 -18.10 -12.13 -15.96
C THR A 82 -18.30 -13.34 -15.05
N LYS A 83 -17.51 -14.39 -15.22
CA LYS A 83 -17.55 -15.62 -14.40
C LYS A 83 -16.12 -16.06 -14.12
N GLN A 84 -15.95 -16.88 -13.08
CA GLN A 84 -14.64 -17.43 -12.75
C GLN A 84 -14.03 -18.14 -13.98
N PRO A 85 -12.89 -17.68 -14.50
CA PRO A 85 -12.23 -18.34 -15.62
C PRO A 85 -11.48 -19.59 -15.15
N ALA A 86 -11.20 -20.51 -16.07
CA ALA A 86 -10.38 -21.68 -15.79
C ALA A 86 -8.91 -21.32 -15.55
N THR A 87 -8.44 -20.24 -16.17
CA THR A 87 -7.08 -19.73 -16.04
C THR A 87 -7.08 -18.21 -16.03
N ILE A 88 -6.09 -17.62 -15.41
CA ILE A 88 -5.76 -16.20 -15.54
C ILE A 88 -4.67 -16.04 -16.60
N THR A 89 -4.60 -14.87 -17.22
CA THR A 89 -3.53 -14.53 -18.15
C THR A 89 -2.47 -13.69 -17.43
N ASN A 90 -1.39 -13.38 -18.13
CA ASN A 90 -0.34 -12.49 -17.62
C ASN A 90 -0.48 -11.05 -18.14
N LYS A 91 -1.69 -10.62 -18.53
CA LYS A 91 -1.93 -9.32 -19.18
C LYS A 91 -1.36 -8.15 -18.39
N TYR A 92 -1.52 -8.18 -17.07
CA TYR A 92 -1.05 -7.13 -16.16
C TYR A 92 0.01 -7.63 -15.15
N LEU A 93 0.81 -8.63 -15.54
CA LEU A 93 1.87 -9.17 -14.69
C LEU A 93 2.95 -8.12 -14.38
N ASP A 94 3.31 -7.30 -15.35
CA ASP A 94 4.31 -6.24 -15.16
C ASP A 94 3.80 -5.16 -14.21
N ASN A 95 2.51 -4.85 -14.23
CA ASN A 95 1.87 -3.95 -13.29
C ASN A 95 1.91 -4.51 -11.87
N PHE A 96 1.61 -5.81 -11.71
CA PHE A 96 1.73 -6.48 -10.42
C PHE A 96 3.17 -6.45 -9.89
N LYS A 97 4.14 -6.73 -10.77
CA LYS A 97 5.56 -6.64 -10.42
C LYS A 97 5.95 -5.22 -9.99
N ALA A 98 5.46 -4.19 -10.68
CA ALA A 98 5.77 -2.80 -10.34
C ALA A 98 5.28 -2.42 -8.93
N ILE A 99 4.08 -2.87 -8.53
CA ILE A 99 3.60 -2.68 -7.15
C ILE A 99 4.50 -3.38 -6.14
N TRP A 100 4.86 -4.63 -6.41
CA TRP A 100 5.77 -5.40 -5.56
C TRP A 100 7.10 -4.69 -5.38
N ASP A 101 7.70 -4.27 -6.50
CA ASP A 101 8.98 -3.59 -6.49
C ASP A 101 8.91 -2.31 -5.64
N LEU A 102 7.87 -1.50 -5.82
CA LEU A 102 7.68 -0.28 -5.05
C LEU A 102 7.63 -0.53 -3.53
N TYR A 103 6.82 -1.50 -3.10
CA TYR A 103 6.66 -1.81 -1.67
C TYR A 103 7.88 -2.45 -1.04
N ILE A 104 8.71 -3.14 -1.83
CA ILE A 104 9.96 -3.74 -1.36
C ILE A 104 11.08 -2.70 -1.29
N THR A 105 11.15 -1.79 -2.27
CA THR A 105 12.25 -0.83 -2.38
C THR A 105 12.06 0.38 -1.49
N ASP A 106 10.86 0.92 -1.42
CA ASP A 106 10.56 2.19 -0.74
C ASP A 106 9.95 1.98 0.66
N SER A 107 10.43 0.98 1.34
CA SER A 107 9.94 0.53 2.64
C SER A 107 10.99 0.73 3.75
N ALA A 108 10.50 0.96 4.95
CA ALA A 108 11.32 1.07 6.16
C ALA A 108 12.17 -0.19 6.43
N THR A 109 11.71 -1.36 5.98
CA THR A 109 12.45 -2.62 6.06
C THR A 109 12.57 -3.21 4.66
N THR A 110 13.81 -3.46 4.21
CA THR A 110 14.11 -3.94 2.86
C THR A 110 14.95 -5.21 2.86
N GLY A 111 15.11 -5.82 1.68
CA GLY A 111 15.99 -6.96 1.46
C GLY A 111 15.61 -8.21 2.26
N ALA A 112 16.60 -8.94 2.77
CA ALA A 112 16.40 -10.20 3.46
C ALA A 112 15.57 -10.07 4.76
N ALA A 113 15.58 -8.93 5.42
CA ALA A 113 14.81 -8.68 6.64
C ALA A 113 13.29 -8.77 6.40
N LEU A 114 12.81 -8.53 5.18
CA LEU A 114 11.39 -8.68 4.82
C LEU A 114 10.88 -10.11 5.01
N THR A 115 11.73 -11.13 4.89
CA THR A 115 11.31 -12.53 5.03
C THR A 115 10.87 -12.89 6.45
N THR A 116 11.28 -12.10 7.43
CA THR A 116 10.94 -12.26 8.85
C THR A 116 10.10 -11.11 9.37
N ALA A 117 9.87 -10.07 8.59
CA ALA A 117 9.03 -8.95 8.97
C ALA A 117 7.55 -9.39 9.06
N THR A 118 6.96 -9.14 10.22
CA THR A 118 5.59 -9.55 10.54
C THR A 118 4.56 -8.45 10.25
N GLY A 119 3.27 -8.82 10.20
CA GLY A 119 2.19 -7.85 10.14
C GLY A 119 2.18 -6.89 11.32
N ASP A 120 2.43 -7.39 12.53
CA ASP A 120 2.51 -6.58 13.75
C ASP A 120 3.66 -5.56 13.68
N GLN A 121 4.78 -5.94 13.07
CA GLN A 121 5.89 -5.01 12.84
C GLN A 121 5.47 -3.89 11.88
N ALA A 122 4.84 -4.22 10.76
CA ALA A 122 4.37 -3.24 9.78
C ALA A 122 3.35 -2.28 10.39
N GLU A 123 2.42 -2.79 11.20
CA GLU A 123 1.45 -1.99 11.94
C GLU A 123 2.14 -1.04 12.92
N ALA A 124 3.12 -1.55 13.68
CA ALA A 124 3.86 -0.75 14.65
C ALA A 124 4.70 0.35 13.99
N GLU A 125 5.32 0.08 12.84
CA GLU A 125 6.04 1.11 12.07
C GLU A 125 5.10 2.25 11.68
N PHE A 126 3.91 1.96 11.18
CA PHE A 126 2.93 2.98 10.84
C PHE A 126 2.40 3.71 12.07
N GLY A 127 1.98 2.97 13.09
CA GLY A 127 1.41 3.52 14.32
C GLY A 127 2.36 4.40 15.10
N LYS A 128 3.68 4.18 14.99
CA LYS A 128 4.73 5.01 15.60
C LYS A 128 5.16 6.19 14.73
N GLY A 129 4.64 6.33 13.54
CA GLY A 129 5.01 7.38 12.61
C GLY A 129 6.36 7.15 11.94
N GLU A 130 6.74 5.91 11.69
CA GLU A 130 7.97 5.52 11.00
C GLU A 130 7.76 5.37 9.48
N ALA A 131 6.51 5.40 9.00
CA ALA A 131 6.15 5.34 7.58
C ALA A 131 4.88 6.12 7.27
N VAL A 132 4.79 6.61 6.02
CA VAL A 132 3.65 7.39 5.51
C VAL A 132 2.52 6.48 5.04
N PHE A 133 2.85 5.36 4.38
CA PHE A 133 1.92 4.46 3.70
C PHE A 133 1.92 3.07 4.33
N TYR A 134 0.72 2.55 4.56
CA TYR A 134 0.50 1.19 5.09
C TYR A 134 -0.57 0.47 4.27
N GLN A 135 -0.18 -0.51 3.47
CA GLN A 135 -1.15 -1.31 2.72
C GLN A 135 -1.83 -2.29 3.66
N ASN A 136 -3.09 -2.00 3.99
CA ASN A 136 -3.93 -2.84 4.83
C ASN A 136 -5.42 -2.46 4.66
N GLY A 137 -6.28 -2.85 5.60
CA GLY A 137 -7.71 -2.63 5.52
C GLY A 137 -8.27 -1.76 6.64
N THR A 138 -9.55 -1.46 6.51
CA THR A 138 -10.29 -0.62 7.48
C THR A 138 -10.37 -1.23 8.88
N TRP A 139 -10.10 -2.51 9.04
CA TRP A 139 -10.00 -3.18 10.35
C TRP A 139 -8.86 -2.67 11.22
N GLU A 140 -7.82 -2.06 10.63
CA GLU A 140 -6.69 -1.47 11.37
C GLU A 140 -7.07 -0.20 12.13
N TYR A 141 -8.14 0.49 11.72
CA TYR A 141 -8.53 1.79 12.30
C TYR A 141 -8.62 1.78 13.81
N SER A 142 -9.26 0.75 14.38
CA SER A 142 -9.44 0.67 15.84
C SER A 142 -8.12 0.50 16.59
N ASN A 143 -7.18 -0.23 16.02
CA ASN A 143 -5.87 -0.42 16.63
C ASN A 143 -4.98 0.81 16.47
N LEU A 144 -4.96 1.41 15.29
CA LEU A 144 -4.21 2.63 15.02
C LEU A 144 -4.66 3.79 15.93
N THR A 145 -5.96 3.99 16.10
CA THR A 145 -6.48 5.08 16.92
C THR A 145 -6.49 4.75 18.41
N GLY A 146 -6.75 3.49 18.79
CA GLY A 146 -6.85 3.05 20.19
C GLY A 146 -5.50 2.68 20.80
N THR A 147 -4.76 1.78 20.18
CA THR A 147 -3.49 1.27 20.74
C THR A 147 -2.34 2.25 20.49
N PHE A 148 -2.22 2.77 19.28
CA PHE A 148 -1.16 3.71 18.91
C PHE A 148 -1.54 5.17 19.18
N GLY A 149 -2.81 5.47 19.43
CA GLY A 149 -3.27 6.82 19.76
C GLY A 149 -3.14 7.80 18.59
N MET A 150 -3.17 7.31 17.35
CA MET A 150 -3.14 8.18 16.17
C MET A 150 -4.38 9.05 16.11
N ASN A 151 -4.21 10.31 15.70
CA ASN A 151 -5.34 11.19 15.48
C ASN A 151 -6.15 10.70 14.27
N PRO A 152 -7.46 10.41 14.42
CA PRO A 152 -8.32 9.99 13.30
C PRO A 152 -8.29 10.95 12.10
N ASP A 153 -8.16 12.25 12.37
CA ASP A 153 -8.13 13.27 11.31
C ASP A 153 -6.86 13.20 10.44
N ASP A 154 -5.80 12.55 10.92
CA ASP A 154 -4.57 12.35 10.17
C ASP A 154 -4.60 11.06 9.32
N LEU A 155 -5.63 10.24 9.46
CA LEU A 155 -5.76 9.01 8.69
C LEU A 155 -6.61 9.22 7.42
N ALA A 156 -6.14 8.65 6.33
CA ALA A 156 -6.88 8.53 5.08
C ALA A 156 -6.63 7.14 4.47
N MET A 157 -7.40 6.80 3.44
CA MET A 157 -7.17 5.60 2.64
C MET A 157 -7.28 5.97 1.17
N ILE A 158 -6.32 5.51 0.37
CA ILE A 158 -6.31 5.65 -1.08
C ILE A 158 -6.39 4.26 -1.74
N PRO A 159 -6.81 4.18 -3.01
CA PRO A 159 -6.80 2.93 -3.76
C PRO A 159 -5.40 2.33 -3.88
N ILE A 160 -5.32 1.02 -4.11
CA ILE A 160 -4.09 0.37 -4.57
C ILE A 160 -3.98 0.61 -6.07
N TYR A 161 -3.23 1.63 -6.44
CA TYR A 161 -2.93 1.92 -7.83
C TYR A 161 -1.94 0.91 -8.41
N CYS A 162 -2.11 0.54 -9.68
CA CYS A 162 -1.28 -0.46 -10.34
C CYS A 162 -0.81 -0.07 -11.75
N GLY A 163 -1.03 1.17 -12.17
CA GLY A 163 -0.57 1.69 -13.46
C GLY A 163 -1.38 1.19 -14.67
N VAL A 164 -2.62 0.76 -14.45
CA VAL A 164 -3.54 0.37 -15.53
C VAL A 164 -4.38 1.57 -15.93
N GLU A 165 -4.61 1.73 -17.24
CA GLU A 165 -5.42 2.82 -17.77
C GLU A 165 -6.82 2.87 -17.14
N GLY A 166 -7.20 4.05 -16.68
CA GLY A 166 -8.49 4.30 -16.04
C GLY A 166 -8.53 4.03 -14.54
N GLU A 167 -7.40 3.71 -13.91
CA GLU A 167 -7.34 3.47 -12.47
C GLU A 167 -7.67 4.72 -11.63
N GLU A 168 -7.47 5.90 -12.19
CA GLU A 168 -7.82 7.18 -11.55
C GLU A 168 -9.34 7.39 -11.36
N LYS A 169 -10.15 6.49 -11.92
CA LYS A 169 -11.63 6.51 -11.83
C LYS A 169 -12.19 5.35 -11.01
N ALA A 170 -11.31 4.51 -10.46
CA ALA A 170 -11.72 3.32 -9.73
C ALA A 170 -12.17 3.60 -8.29
#